data_6710b3060216b5da3ff6224d75ca03d5
#
_entry.id   6710b3060216b5da3ff6224d75ca03d5
#
_cell.length_a   1.000
_cell.length_b   1.000
_cell.length_c   1.000
_cell.angle_alpha   90.00
_cell.angle_beta   90.00
_cell.angle_gamma   90.00
#
_symmetry.space_group_name_H-M   'P 1'
#
loop_
_entity.id
_entity.type
_entity.pdbx_description
1 polymer ?
#
loop_
_entity_poly.entity_id
_entity_poly.type
_entity_poly.pdbx_seq_one_letter_code
_entity_poly.pdbx_strand_id
1 'polypeptide(L)'
;MLRRLVLSLVAGALALAAGTLEAKEWKKIKIATEGAYPPFNEVGPDGKLKGFDIDIALALCEKLGAECELVQQDWDGIIPALLAKKYDAIVASMSITEERKKRVDFTDKYYQTPARFVRKKGSAIEITKEGLEGKKVGVQRATIHDNYLTDNYGDSVEIVRYGTQDEANLDMLAGRVDLLLADSIALL
;
A
#
# COMPACT_ATOMS: atom_id res chain seq x y z
N MET A 1 40.04 9.80 -52.23
CA MET A 1 40.26 8.69 -51.27
C MET A 1 40.20 9.15 -49.82
N LEU A 2 40.73 10.29 -49.45
CA LEU A 2 40.78 10.78 -48.07
C LEU A 2 39.36 10.99 -47.43
N ARG A 3 38.38 11.43 -48.20
CA ARG A 3 37.02 11.70 -47.72
C ARG A 3 36.22 10.46 -47.32
N ARG A 4 36.54 9.28 -47.91
CA ARG A 4 35.90 8.00 -47.57
C ARG A 4 36.50 7.37 -46.31
N LEU A 5 37.79 7.63 -46.05
CA LEU A 5 38.47 7.14 -44.84
C LEU A 5 37.98 7.89 -43.58
N VAL A 6 37.72 9.19 -43.67
CA VAL A 6 37.26 9.99 -42.54
C VAL A 6 35.84 9.60 -42.15
N LEU A 7 34.95 9.30 -43.10
CA LEU A 7 33.59 8.84 -42.81
C LEU A 7 33.55 7.46 -42.13
N SER A 8 34.48 6.56 -42.49
CA SER A 8 34.56 5.24 -41.87
C SER A 8 35.09 5.29 -40.44
N LEU A 9 35.96 6.22 -40.11
CA LEU A 9 36.49 6.44 -38.75
C LEU A 9 35.46 7.07 -37.81
N VAL A 10 34.59 7.97 -38.32
CA VAL A 10 33.54 8.60 -37.53
C VAL A 10 32.40 7.60 -37.24
N ALA A 11 32.05 6.73 -38.21
CA ALA A 11 31.04 5.68 -37.98
C ALA A 11 31.49 4.61 -36.97
N GLY A 12 32.80 4.28 -36.94
CA GLY A 12 33.38 3.36 -35.96
C GLY A 12 33.46 3.92 -34.55
N ALA A 13 33.65 5.23 -34.39
CA ALA A 13 33.70 5.89 -33.08
C ALA A 13 32.31 6.05 -32.43
N LEU A 14 31.23 6.18 -33.23
CA LEU A 14 29.85 6.23 -32.70
C LEU A 14 29.32 4.86 -32.22
N ALA A 15 29.83 3.76 -32.77
CA ALA A 15 29.40 2.42 -32.37
C ALA A 15 29.99 1.95 -31.01
N LEU A 16 31.11 2.55 -30.56
CA LEU A 16 31.76 2.25 -29.28
C LEU A 16 31.14 3.03 -28.08
N ALA A 17 30.26 3.98 -28.34
CA ALA A 17 29.58 4.77 -27.29
C ALA A 17 28.21 4.20 -26.87
N ALA A 18 27.84 3.03 -27.40
CA ALA A 18 26.71 2.26 -26.83
C ALA A 18 27.19 1.60 -25.52
N GLY A 19 27.40 2.43 -24.50
CA GLY A 19 27.60 1.95 -23.14
C GLY A 19 26.43 1.03 -22.80
N THR A 20 26.74 -0.19 -22.40
CA THR A 20 25.76 -1.09 -21.80
C THR A 20 25.10 -0.33 -20.66
N LEU A 21 23.81 0.00 -20.78
CA LEU A 21 22.99 0.41 -19.65
C LEU A 21 22.93 -0.80 -18.70
N GLU A 22 23.95 -0.94 -17.85
CA GLU A 22 23.86 -1.88 -16.74
C GLU A 22 22.69 -1.43 -15.84
N ALA A 23 21.70 -2.27 -15.70
CA ALA A 23 20.65 -2.06 -14.73
C ALA A 23 21.30 -1.91 -13.34
N LYS A 24 20.86 -0.91 -12.57
CA LYS A 24 21.38 -0.69 -11.21
C LYS A 24 21.23 -1.97 -10.39
N GLU A 25 22.35 -2.55 -9.98
CA GLU A 25 22.38 -3.70 -9.09
C GLU A 25 22.05 -3.24 -7.67
N TRP A 26 20.91 -3.67 -7.16
CA TRP A 26 20.48 -3.36 -5.80
C TRP A 26 21.07 -4.39 -4.82
N LYS A 27 22.02 -3.98 -3.98
CA LYS A 27 22.58 -4.84 -2.93
C LYS A 27 21.77 -4.82 -1.64
N LYS A 28 21.16 -3.69 -1.34
CA LYS A 28 20.29 -3.50 -0.17
C LYS A 28 19.08 -2.67 -0.56
N ILE A 29 17.90 -3.09 -0.09
CA ILE A 29 16.61 -2.42 -0.33
C ILE A 29 15.92 -2.22 1.02
N LYS A 30 15.53 -0.98 1.32
CA LYS A 30 14.67 -0.68 2.47
C LYS A 30 13.22 -0.71 2.01
N ILE A 31 12.39 -1.51 2.68
CA ILE A 31 10.98 -1.66 2.36
C ILE A 31 10.15 -1.27 3.56
N ALA A 32 9.23 -0.31 3.38
CA ALA A 32 8.30 0.10 4.41
C ALA A 32 7.01 -0.70 4.36
N THR A 33 6.47 -0.96 5.54
CA THR A 33 5.12 -1.48 5.77
C THR A 33 4.50 -0.79 6.98
N GLU A 34 3.17 -0.91 7.16
CA GLU A 34 2.49 -0.28 8.29
C GLU A 34 2.70 -1.06 9.59
N GLY A 35 2.54 -2.39 9.54
CA GLY A 35 2.65 -3.25 10.72
C GLY A 35 1.40 -3.25 11.63
N ALA A 36 0.25 -2.79 11.13
CA ALA A 36 -1.03 -2.71 11.85
C ALA A 36 -2.24 -3.09 10.96
N TYR A 37 -2.02 -3.98 10.00
CA TYR A 37 -3.04 -4.48 9.06
C TYR A 37 -3.01 -6.00 8.92
N PRO A 38 -3.33 -6.76 10.00
CA PRO A 38 -3.36 -8.22 9.96
C PRO A 38 -4.42 -8.74 8.98
N PRO A 39 -4.20 -9.90 8.33
CA PRO A 39 -3.03 -10.76 8.39
C PRO A 39 -1.94 -10.39 7.37
N PHE A 40 -2.05 -9.22 6.72
CA PHE A 40 -1.14 -8.80 5.66
C PHE A 40 0.20 -8.30 6.20
N ASN A 41 0.16 -7.41 7.18
CA ASN A 41 1.35 -6.92 7.87
C ASN A 41 1.01 -6.54 9.32
N GLU A 42 1.72 -7.11 10.26
CA GLU A 42 1.54 -6.87 11.69
C GLU A 42 2.87 -6.98 12.44
N VAL A 43 2.93 -6.42 13.64
CA VAL A 43 4.04 -6.63 14.57
C VAL A 43 3.73 -7.83 15.44
N GLY A 44 4.57 -8.86 15.36
CA GLY A 44 4.44 -10.06 16.18
C GLY A 44 4.77 -9.82 17.65
N PRO A 45 4.50 -10.81 18.52
CA PRO A 45 4.84 -10.71 19.97
C PRO A 45 6.33 -10.57 20.24
N ASP A 46 7.18 -10.97 19.30
CA ASP A 46 8.63 -10.83 19.32
C ASP A 46 9.13 -9.47 18.81
N GLY A 47 8.21 -8.56 18.50
CA GLY A 47 8.52 -7.24 17.98
C GLY A 47 8.90 -7.22 16.49
N LYS A 48 8.80 -8.35 15.78
CA LYS A 48 9.14 -8.44 14.36
C LYS A 48 7.91 -8.26 13.47
N LEU A 49 8.14 -7.66 12.32
CA LEU A 49 7.14 -7.57 11.25
C LEU A 49 6.92 -8.96 10.65
N LYS A 50 5.66 -9.33 10.43
CA LYS A 50 5.22 -10.59 9.82
C LYS A 50 3.93 -10.40 9.03
N GLY A 51 3.56 -11.40 8.23
CA GLY A 51 2.33 -11.44 7.43
C GLY A 51 2.60 -11.52 5.94
N PHE A 52 1.52 -11.58 5.18
CA PHE A 52 1.58 -11.82 3.72
C PHE A 52 2.44 -10.78 2.97
N ASP A 53 2.28 -9.49 3.28
CA ASP A 53 3.07 -8.43 2.66
C ASP A 53 4.57 -8.58 2.95
N ILE A 54 4.90 -9.05 4.17
CA ILE A 54 6.28 -9.28 4.59
C ILE A 54 6.90 -10.44 3.81
N ASP A 55 6.15 -11.55 3.66
CA ASP A 55 6.59 -12.72 2.91
C ASP A 55 6.82 -12.37 1.44
N ILE A 56 5.92 -11.57 0.83
CA ILE A 56 6.08 -11.06 -0.54
C ILE A 56 7.32 -10.15 -0.65
N ALA A 57 7.51 -9.22 0.29
CA ALA A 57 8.67 -8.33 0.27
C ALA A 57 9.99 -9.11 0.33
N LEU A 58 10.08 -10.09 1.22
CA LEU A 58 11.28 -10.93 1.38
C LEU A 58 11.52 -11.80 0.14
N ALA A 59 10.47 -12.40 -0.43
CA ALA A 59 10.58 -13.20 -1.65
C ALA A 59 11.02 -12.36 -2.86
N LEU A 60 10.58 -11.11 -2.96
CA LEU A 60 11.04 -10.18 -4.00
C LEU A 60 12.53 -9.86 -3.84
N CYS A 61 13.01 -9.62 -2.61
CA CYS A 61 14.42 -9.37 -2.36
C CYS A 61 15.29 -10.58 -2.67
N GLU A 62 14.86 -11.78 -2.32
CA GLU A 62 15.54 -13.01 -2.69
C GLU A 62 15.69 -13.14 -4.20
N LYS A 63 14.61 -12.87 -4.94
CA LYS A 63 14.62 -12.87 -6.42
C LYS A 63 15.56 -11.83 -7.02
N LEU A 64 15.70 -10.67 -6.39
CA LEU A 64 16.59 -9.61 -6.81
C LEU A 64 18.04 -9.83 -6.36
N GLY A 65 18.33 -10.83 -5.52
CA GLY A 65 19.64 -11.03 -4.92
C GLY A 65 20.05 -9.89 -3.99
N ALA A 66 19.08 -9.20 -3.37
CA ALA A 66 19.29 -8.05 -2.52
C ALA A 66 18.99 -8.37 -1.05
N GLU A 67 19.71 -7.74 -0.13
CA GLU A 67 19.37 -7.74 1.30
C GLU A 67 18.17 -6.79 1.56
N CYS A 68 17.14 -7.26 2.23
CA CYS A 68 16.01 -6.43 2.63
C CYS A 68 16.14 -5.93 4.06
N GLU A 69 15.91 -4.63 4.25
CA GLU A 69 15.67 -4.00 5.54
C GLU A 69 14.18 -3.59 5.61
N LEU A 70 13.42 -4.23 6.51
CA LEU A 70 12.02 -3.88 6.73
C LEU A 70 11.92 -2.72 7.70
N VAL A 71 11.08 -1.72 7.36
CA VAL A 71 10.87 -0.50 8.14
C VAL A 71 9.38 -0.36 8.45
N GLN A 72 9.04 -0.22 9.73
CA GLN A 72 7.68 0.14 10.12
C GLN A 72 7.45 1.65 9.93
N GLN A 73 6.33 2.01 9.33
CA GLN A 73 5.93 3.40 9.09
C GLN A 73 4.42 3.52 9.14
N ASP A 74 3.91 4.43 9.95
CA ASP A 74 2.49 4.73 10.02
C ASP A 74 1.90 5.04 8.64
N TRP A 75 0.68 4.56 8.39
CA TRP A 75 -0.02 4.68 7.10
C TRP A 75 -0.05 6.10 6.54
N ASP A 76 -0.40 7.09 7.36
CA ASP A 76 -0.53 8.49 6.93
C ASP A 76 0.79 9.08 6.39
N GLY A 77 1.91 8.61 6.91
CA GLY A 77 3.25 9.07 6.57
C GLY A 77 3.94 8.25 5.49
N ILE A 78 3.37 7.13 5.05
CA ILE A 78 4.10 6.12 4.27
C ILE A 78 4.51 6.63 2.88
N ILE A 79 3.62 7.26 2.10
CA ILE A 79 3.98 7.88 0.81
C ILE A 79 4.89 9.11 0.99
N PRO A 80 4.58 10.08 1.87
CA PRO A 80 5.49 11.19 2.16
C PRO A 80 6.92 10.77 2.52
N ALA A 81 7.08 9.72 3.31
CA ALA A 81 8.40 9.24 3.72
C ALA A 81 9.15 8.53 2.56
N LEU A 82 8.45 7.83 1.65
CA LEU A 82 9.04 7.32 0.41
C LEU A 82 9.56 8.47 -0.46
N LEU A 83 8.78 9.52 -0.66
CA LEU A 83 9.18 10.69 -1.42
C LEU A 83 10.36 11.43 -0.78
N ALA A 84 10.46 11.39 0.55
CA ALA A 84 11.61 11.88 1.30
C ALA A 84 12.81 10.91 1.32
N LYS A 85 12.73 9.79 0.57
CA LYS A 85 13.79 8.76 0.43
C LYS A 85 14.22 8.12 1.76
N LYS A 86 13.30 7.98 2.72
CA LYS A 86 13.58 7.25 3.97
C LYS A 86 13.71 5.75 3.74
N TYR A 87 13.09 5.24 2.69
CA TYR A 87 13.17 3.86 2.19
C TYR A 87 12.97 3.85 0.68
N ASP A 88 13.15 2.70 0.05
CA ASP A 88 13.19 2.55 -1.40
C ASP A 88 11.86 2.09 -1.99
N ALA A 89 11.06 1.34 -1.21
CA ALA A 89 9.78 0.79 -1.64
C ALA A 89 8.79 0.68 -0.47
N ILE A 90 7.51 0.50 -0.81
CA ILE A 90 6.42 0.21 0.12
C ILE A 90 5.80 -1.13 -0.29
N VAL A 91 5.63 -2.05 0.68
CA VAL A 91 4.81 -3.26 0.54
C VAL A 91 3.89 -3.31 1.76
N ALA A 92 2.65 -2.83 1.59
CA ALA A 92 1.72 -2.55 2.69
C ALA A 92 0.26 -2.60 2.23
N SER A 93 -0.11 -3.58 1.39
CA SER A 93 -1.49 -3.75 0.90
C SER A 93 -2.09 -2.48 0.27
N MET A 94 -1.24 -1.61 -0.27
CA MET A 94 -1.66 -0.30 -0.79
C MET A 94 -2.38 -0.44 -2.13
N SER A 95 -3.65 -0.06 -2.18
CA SER A 95 -4.43 -0.04 -3.41
C SER A 95 -3.85 0.92 -4.44
N ILE A 96 -3.76 0.46 -5.69
CA ILE A 96 -3.36 1.26 -6.84
C ILE A 96 -4.51 2.20 -7.20
N THR A 97 -4.26 3.52 -7.16
CA THR A 97 -5.23 4.54 -7.58
C THR A 97 -4.57 5.56 -8.50
N GLU A 98 -5.37 6.20 -9.37
CA GLU A 98 -4.86 7.24 -10.25
C GLU A 98 -4.31 8.45 -9.49
N GLU A 99 -4.85 8.74 -8.30
CA GLU A 99 -4.33 9.80 -7.44
C GLU A 99 -2.93 9.45 -6.90
N ARG A 100 -2.75 8.23 -6.40
CA ARG A 100 -1.45 7.77 -5.89
C ARG A 100 -0.40 7.66 -6.99
N LYS A 101 -0.79 7.21 -8.20
CA LYS A 101 0.08 7.16 -9.38
C LYS A 101 0.64 8.52 -9.82
N LYS A 102 -0.01 9.62 -9.47
CA LYS A 102 0.55 10.97 -9.71
C LYS A 102 1.77 11.28 -8.85
N ARG A 103 2.00 10.50 -7.81
CA ARG A 103 3.05 10.76 -6.81
C ARG A 103 4.12 9.66 -6.75
N VAL A 104 3.73 8.41 -6.97
CA VAL A 104 4.60 7.23 -6.87
C VAL A 104 4.24 6.23 -7.96
N ASP A 105 5.23 5.43 -8.37
CA ASP A 105 5.02 4.32 -9.30
C ASP A 105 4.53 3.08 -8.55
N PHE A 106 3.78 2.24 -9.25
CA PHE A 106 3.29 0.96 -8.75
C PHE A 106 3.76 -0.18 -9.66
N THR A 107 4.00 -1.34 -9.05
CA THR A 107 4.10 -2.61 -9.77
C THR A 107 2.70 -3.08 -10.22
N ASP A 108 2.63 -4.20 -10.90
CA ASP A 108 1.38 -4.94 -10.98
C ASP A 108 0.90 -5.34 -9.58
N LYS A 109 -0.43 -5.46 -9.42
CA LYS A 109 -0.99 -5.91 -8.15
C LYS A 109 -0.60 -7.35 -7.85
N TYR A 110 -0.21 -7.63 -6.61
CA TYR A 110 0.17 -8.98 -6.17
C TYR A 110 -1.00 -9.73 -5.50
N TYR A 111 -2.08 -9.07 -5.14
CA TYR A 111 -3.36 -9.67 -4.71
C TYR A 111 -4.51 -8.66 -4.87
N GLN A 112 -5.72 -9.14 -4.61
CA GLN A 112 -6.92 -8.29 -4.58
C GLN A 112 -7.94 -8.89 -3.61
N THR A 113 -8.53 -8.04 -2.76
CA THR A 113 -9.67 -8.35 -1.91
C THR A 113 -10.81 -7.39 -2.19
N PRO A 114 -12.08 -7.80 -2.04
CA PRO A 114 -13.19 -6.88 -2.09
C PRO A 114 -13.32 -6.12 -0.77
N ALA A 115 -13.66 -4.83 -0.83
CA ALA A 115 -14.11 -4.08 0.33
C ALA A 115 -15.44 -4.62 0.84
N ARG A 116 -15.65 -4.63 2.15
CA ARG A 116 -16.90 -5.07 2.79
C ARG A 116 -17.23 -4.18 3.99
N PHE A 117 -18.52 -3.93 4.15
CA PHE A 117 -19.05 -3.52 5.43
C PHE A 117 -19.16 -4.73 6.36
N VAL A 118 -18.74 -4.54 7.61
CA VAL A 118 -18.97 -5.52 8.67
C VAL A 118 -19.79 -4.87 9.79
N ARG A 119 -20.66 -5.66 10.40
CA ARG A 119 -21.51 -5.28 11.53
C ARG A 119 -21.57 -6.43 12.54
N LYS A 120 -21.96 -6.13 13.77
CA LYS A 120 -22.14 -7.20 14.76
C LYS A 120 -23.15 -8.25 14.27
N LYS A 121 -22.87 -9.52 14.55
CA LYS A 121 -23.80 -10.62 14.24
C LYS A 121 -25.14 -10.36 14.90
N GLY A 122 -26.22 -10.51 14.13
CA GLY A 122 -27.57 -10.23 14.58
C GLY A 122 -28.02 -8.76 14.49
N SER A 123 -27.16 -7.85 14.07
CA SER A 123 -27.56 -6.47 13.78
C SER A 123 -28.56 -6.43 12.63
N ALA A 124 -29.61 -5.61 12.75
CA ALA A 124 -30.63 -5.38 11.72
C ALA A 124 -30.29 -4.26 10.74
N ILE A 125 -29.09 -3.65 10.85
CA ILE A 125 -28.68 -2.55 9.97
C ILE A 125 -28.57 -3.05 8.54
N GLU A 126 -29.30 -2.44 7.62
CA GLU A 126 -29.19 -2.70 6.19
C GLU A 126 -28.09 -1.85 5.57
N ILE A 127 -27.35 -2.41 4.60
CA ILE A 127 -26.26 -1.70 3.92
C ILE A 127 -26.84 -0.97 2.69
N THR A 128 -27.70 0.00 2.96
CA THR A 128 -28.30 0.95 2.01
C THR A 128 -28.10 2.36 2.53
N LYS A 129 -28.33 3.39 1.72
CA LYS A 129 -28.21 4.78 2.19
C LYS A 129 -29.16 5.05 3.37
N GLU A 130 -30.38 4.57 3.26
CA GLU A 130 -31.42 4.74 4.28
C GLU A 130 -31.09 3.94 5.54
N GLY A 131 -30.61 2.71 5.41
CA GLY A 131 -30.27 1.85 6.54
C GLY A 131 -29.02 2.31 7.30
N LEU A 132 -28.14 3.05 6.64
CA LEU A 132 -26.92 3.61 7.23
C LEU A 132 -27.10 5.03 7.78
N GLU A 133 -28.26 5.68 7.56
CA GLU A 133 -28.51 7.05 8.03
C GLU A 133 -28.29 7.16 9.55
N GLY A 134 -27.47 8.14 9.95
CA GLY A 134 -27.11 8.39 11.34
C GLY A 134 -26.28 7.32 12.03
N LYS A 135 -25.77 6.29 11.30
CA LYS A 135 -24.89 5.27 11.87
C LYS A 135 -23.45 5.74 11.93
N LYS A 136 -22.73 5.21 12.91
CA LYS A 136 -21.29 5.40 13.06
C LYS A 136 -20.56 4.32 12.27
N VAL A 137 -19.80 4.74 11.25
CA VAL A 137 -19.01 3.83 10.41
C VAL A 137 -17.52 4.09 10.65
N GLY A 138 -16.84 3.11 11.24
CA GLY A 138 -15.41 3.15 11.46
C GLY A 138 -14.63 2.81 10.19
N VAL A 139 -13.53 3.51 9.96
CA VAL A 139 -12.65 3.31 8.81
C VAL A 139 -11.24 3.79 9.14
N GLN A 140 -10.22 3.15 8.57
CA GLN A 140 -8.88 3.70 8.62
C GLN A 140 -8.79 4.91 7.69
N ARG A 141 -8.30 6.05 8.22
CA ARG A 141 -8.18 7.30 7.46
C ARG A 141 -7.20 7.19 6.30
N ALA A 142 -7.35 8.06 5.30
CA ALA A 142 -6.50 8.12 4.12
C ALA A 142 -6.44 6.83 3.28
N THR A 143 -7.45 5.95 3.41
CA THR A 143 -7.64 4.75 2.60
C THR A 143 -8.65 4.99 1.48
N ILE A 144 -8.72 4.06 0.53
CA ILE A 144 -9.79 4.06 -0.49
C ILE A 144 -11.17 3.87 0.14
N HIS A 145 -11.24 3.22 1.30
CA HIS A 145 -12.47 2.99 2.05
C HIS A 145 -12.99 4.29 2.68
N ASP A 146 -12.08 5.10 3.24
CA ASP A 146 -12.41 6.43 3.77
C ASP A 146 -12.92 7.36 2.65
N ASN A 147 -12.23 7.39 1.51
CA ASN A 147 -12.69 8.16 0.34
C ASN A 147 -14.08 7.68 -0.12
N TYR A 148 -14.27 6.37 -0.23
CA TYR A 148 -15.57 5.81 -0.64
C TYR A 148 -16.70 6.20 0.31
N LEU A 149 -16.48 6.13 1.64
CA LEU A 149 -17.48 6.57 2.63
C LEU A 149 -17.75 8.06 2.50
N THR A 150 -16.71 8.86 2.36
CA THR A 150 -16.83 10.32 2.22
C THR A 150 -17.66 10.68 0.98
N ASP A 151 -17.34 10.09 -0.16
CA ASP A 151 -17.96 10.43 -1.45
C ASP A 151 -19.41 9.94 -1.58
N ASN A 152 -19.74 8.79 -0.93
CA ASN A 152 -21.04 8.15 -1.14
C ASN A 152 -21.99 8.28 0.05
N TYR A 153 -21.47 8.49 1.26
CA TYR A 153 -22.23 8.46 2.51
C TYR A 153 -21.92 9.62 3.46
N GLY A 154 -21.03 10.55 3.08
CA GLY A 154 -20.54 11.62 3.96
C GLY A 154 -21.63 12.48 4.60
N ASP A 155 -22.76 12.66 3.90
CA ASP A 155 -23.91 13.42 4.40
C ASP A 155 -24.90 12.57 5.23
N SER A 156 -24.74 11.23 5.22
CA SER A 156 -25.72 10.29 5.80
C SER A 156 -25.20 9.58 7.04
N VAL A 157 -23.87 9.38 7.16
CA VAL A 157 -23.25 8.62 8.25
C VAL A 157 -22.26 9.47 9.05
N GLU A 158 -22.07 9.11 10.31
CA GLU A 158 -20.94 9.61 11.10
C GLU A 158 -19.70 8.77 10.78
N ILE A 159 -18.76 9.32 9.99
CA ILE A 159 -17.52 8.61 9.66
C ILE A 159 -16.51 8.79 10.78
N VAL A 160 -16.20 7.68 11.48
CA VAL A 160 -15.19 7.64 12.55
C VAL A 160 -13.87 7.16 11.98
N ARG A 161 -12.88 8.07 11.93
CA ARG A 161 -11.57 7.82 11.29
C ARG A 161 -10.53 7.43 12.31
N TYR A 162 -9.86 6.31 12.07
CA TYR A 162 -8.81 5.76 12.93
C TYR A 162 -7.44 5.86 12.26
N GLY A 163 -6.37 5.86 13.06
CA GLY A 163 -5.00 5.82 12.57
C GLY A 163 -4.66 4.49 11.93
N THR A 164 -5.16 3.41 12.54
CA THR A 164 -4.94 2.03 12.10
C THR A 164 -6.25 1.27 11.97
N GLN A 165 -6.22 0.18 11.20
CA GLN A 165 -7.36 -0.75 11.13
C GLN A 165 -7.61 -1.46 12.47
N ASP A 166 -6.55 -1.76 13.21
CA ASP A 166 -6.66 -2.39 14.54
C ASP A 166 -7.43 -1.52 15.53
N GLU A 167 -7.20 -0.20 15.54
CA GLU A 167 -7.98 0.74 16.37
C GLU A 167 -9.47 0.68 16.00
N ALA A 168 -9.79 0.69 14.70
CA ALA A 168 -11.16 0.58 14.22
C ALA A 168 -11.81 -0.74 14.64
N ASN A 169 -11.10 -1.86 14.56
CA ASN A 169 -11.55 -3.18 14.98
C ASN A 169 -11.85 -3.21 16.49
N LEU A 170 -10.98 -2.65 17.33
CA LEU A 170 -11.18 -2.56 18.77
C LEU A 170 -12.42 -1.73 19.12
N ASP A 171 -12.67 -0.64 18.43
CA ASP A 171 -13.84 0.21 18.65
C ASP A 171 -15.14 -0.46 18.20
N MET A 172 -15.10 -1.25 17.13
CA MET A 172 -16.22 -2.09 16.72
C MET A 172 -16.56 -3.15 17.77
N LEU A 173 -15.56 -3.85 18.31
CA LEU A 173 -15.73 -4.85 19.36
C LEU A 173 -16.33 -4.20 20.63
N ALA A 174 -15.85 -3.01 20.99
CA ALA A 174 -16.35 -2.25 22.14
C ALA A 174 -17.74 -1.61 21.90
N GLY A 175 -18.25 -1.64 20.68
CA GLY A 175 -19.57 -1.06 20.33
C GLY A 175 -19.56 0.46 20.23
N ARG A 176 -18.41 1.08 20.01
CA ARG A 176 -18.30 2.53 19.80
C ARG A 176 -18.62 2.96 18.38
N VAL A 177 -18.57 2.04 17.41
CA VAL A 177 -19.07 2.19 16.05
C VAL A 177 -20.08 1.07 15.74
N ASP A 178 -21.00 1.35 14.80
CA ASP A 178 -22.05 0.42 14.37
C ASP A 178 -21.57 -0.55 13.30
N LEU A 179 -20.67 -0.06 12.43
CA LEU A 179 -20.09 -0.80 11.29
C LEU A 179 -18.62 -0.42 11.10
N LEU A 180 -17.91 -1.28 10.35
CA LEU A 180 -16.61 -0.95 9.74
C LEU A 180 -16.69 -1.10 8.23
N LEU A 181 -15.83 -0.39 7.51
CA LEU A 181 -15.55 -0.62 6.10
C LEU A 181 -14.05 -0.82 5.92
N ALA A 182 -13.65 -1.97 5.40
CA ALA A 182 -12.27 -2.31 5.07
C ALA A 182 -12.22 -3.46 4.04
N ASP A 183 -11.01 -3.91 3.70
CA ASP A 183 -10.83 -5.15 2.93
C ASP A 183 -11.38 -6.35 3.71
N SER A 184 -12.07 -7.23 2.99
CA SER A 184 -12.81 -8.35 3.61
C SER A 184 -11.95 -9.27 4.46
N ILE A 185 -10.67 -9.47 4.08
CA ILE A 185 -9.76 -10.36 4.81
C ILE A 185 -9.27 -9.70 6.11
N ALA A 186 -9.07 -8.38 6.12
CA ALA A 186 -8.69 -7.65 7.33
C ALA A 186 -9.82 -7.55 8.37
N LEU A 187 -11.04 -7.99 8.01
CA LEU A 187 -12.23 -7.99 8.86
C LEU A 187 -12.60 -9.39 9.40
N LEU A 188 -11.79 -10.42 9.13
CA LEU A 188 -11.99 -11.80 9.60
C LEU A 188 -11.30 -12.02 10.95
#